data_72539f2a64e2bc7ed5fc958ef4bf6e71
#
_entry.id   72539f2a64e2bc7ed5fc958ef4bf6e71
#
_cell.length_a   1.000
_cell.length_b   1.000
_cell.length_c   1.000
_cell.angle_alpha   90.00
_cell.angle_beta   90.00
_cell.angle_gamma   90.00
#
_symmetry.space_group_name_H-M   'P 1'
#
loop_
_entity.id
_entity.type
_entity.pdbx_description
1 polymer ?
#
loop_
_entity_poly.entity_id
_entity_poly.type
_entity_poly.pdbx_seq_one_letter_code
_entity_poly.pdbx_strand_id
1 'polypeptide(L)'
;TGISGRKTRKKEDRMPKRKPSFNTIYISERVQECLRPIARCALTTVVAPMGYGKTTAINWFLAEKTKGGKAVAIRMSIYSEKLPMLWRSAQDAFRFAGLDVLSAFDFPTGEAAATLVLEELCRAFSSGKTAYYLFLDDFHLLRDERAVRFICRISARLPENAHLIVASRDRFLPAGEIVRLGGNLHQIGMEHLRLNHTELAVYAHRCGAELSEQQLEALLRSSEGWFSAIYLNLRALSERGRLPDASSDIFEMFTAAMIDPLPPGRQEFLAVMGLADEFTAEMARFVTENPETDAIIQDLTCQNAFVTRLPDSQRYRFHHMMKECALRKFRTLPEQSQICYWNRFGSWYGAQGQYLHALGAYGRSGNS
;
A
#
# COMPACT_ATOMS: atom_id res chain seq x y z
N THR A 1 7.21 11.37 -76.74
CA THR A 1 5.98 11.03 -76.01
C THR A 1 6.36 10.11 -74.85
N GLY A 2 6.64 10.70 -73.71
CA GLY A 2 7.00 9.97 -72.47
C GLY A 2 6.02 10.29 -71.40
N ILE A 3 5.34 9.30 -70.86
CA ILE A 3 4.38 9.40 -69.78
C ILE A 3 5.12 9.16 -68.47
N SER A 4 5.23 10.24 -67.69
CA SER A 4 5.77 10.23 -66.33
C SER A 4 4.73 9.67 -65.36
N GLY A 5 4.98 8.46 -64.83
CA GLY A 5 4.16 7.89 -63.76
C GLY A 5 4.55 8.44 -62.37
N ARG A 6 3.74 9.35 -61.82
CA ARG A 6 3.84 9.76 -60.41
C ARG A 6 3.36 8.64 -59.51
N LYS A 7 4.31 7.99 -58.79
CA LYS A 7 4.00 7.12 -57.64
C LYS A 7 3.53 8.00 -56.46
N THR A 8 2.27 7.98 -56.18
CA THR A 8 1.69 8.52 -54.94
C THR A 8 2.10 7.61 -53.76
N ARG A 9 3.03 8.07 -52.93
CA ARG A 9 3.27 7.48 -51.61
C ARG A 9 2.03 7.66 -50.71
N LYS A 10 1.32 6.59 -50.44
CA LYS A 10 0.33 6.57 -49.35
C LYS A 10 1.05 6.94 -48.04
N LYS A 11 0.71 8.07 -47.46
CA LYS A 11 0.99 8.38 -46.04
C LYS A 11 0.18 7.37 -45.21
N GLU A 12 0.85 6.43 -44.58
CA GLU A 12 0.27 5.67 -43.50
C GLU A 12 -0.02 6.65 -42.37
N ASP A 13 -1.31 6.88 -42.10
CA ASP A 13 -1.79 7.57 -40.91
C ASP A 13 -1.37 6.76 -39.69
N ARG A 14 -0.20 7.08 -39.13
CA ARG A 14 0.18 6.60 -37.81
C ARG A 14 -0.76 7.28 -36.80
N MET A 15 -1.75 6.54 -36.31
CA MET A 15 -2.50 6.94 -35.12
C MET A 15 -1.51 7.41 -34.04
N PRO A 16 -1.82 8.51 -33.32
CA PRO A 16 -0.96 8.98 -32.25
C PRO A 16 -0.85 7.86 -31.21
N LYS A 17 0.36 7.37 -30.97
CA LYS A 17 0.62 6.39 -29.90
C LYS A 17 0.10 6.97 -28.59
N ARG A 18 -0.91 6.37 -27.97
CA ARG A 18 -1.39 6.73 -26.66
C ARG A 18 -0.20 6.76 -25.72
N LYS A 19 -0.04 7.85 -24.96
CA LYS A 19 0.97 7.90 -23.90
C LYS A 19 0.67 6.79 -22.90
N PRO A 20 1.68 6.02 -22.48
CA PRO A 20 1.51 4.95 -21.52
C PRO A 20 0.85 5.49 -20.26
N SER A 21 -0.24 4.87 -19.81
CA SER A 21 -0.92 5.22 -18.57
C SER A 21 -0.70 4.11 -17.56
N PHE A 22 0.24 4.33 -16.63
CA PHE A 22 0.53 3.40 -15.54
C PHE A 22 -0.43 3.55 -14.33
N ASN A 23 -1.41 4.43 -14.44
CA ASN A 23 -2.36 4.73 -13.36
C ASN A 23 -3.56 3.77 -13.32
N THR A 24 -3.56 2.72 -14.14
CA THR A 24 -4.69 1.79 -14.21
C THR A 24 -4.53 0.69 -13.17
N ILE A 25 -5.42 0.68 -12.16
CA ILE A 25 -5.56 -0.48 -11.28
C ILE A 25 -6.07 -1.64 -12.13
N TYR A 26 -5.31 -2.74 -12.16
CA TYR A 26 -5.67 -3.96 -12.85
C TYR A 26 -5.88 -5.09 -11.84
N ILE A 27 -7.11 -5.54 -11.72
CA ILE A 27 -7.48 -6.74 -10.95
C ILE A 27 -8.12 -7.72 -11.93
N SER A 28 -7.43 -8.83 -12.18
CA SER A 28 -7.90 -9.85 -13.11
C SER A 28 -9.15 -10.55 -12.60
N GLU A 29 -9.95 -11.16 -13.49
CA GLU A 29 -11.14 -11.91 -13.10
C GLU A 29 -10.80 -13.03 -12.10
N ARG A 30 -9.67 -13.72 -12.29
CA ARG A 30 -9.19 -14.74 -11.37
C ARG A 30 -8.94 -14.18 -9.96
N VAL A 31 -8.32 -13.00 -9.85
CA VAL A 31 -8.11 -12.33 -8.56
C VAL A 31 -9.45 -11.88 -7.97
N GLN A 32 -10.36 -11.33 -8.79
CA GLN A 32 -11.70 -10.95 -8.33
C GLN A 32 -12.46 -12.15 -7.77
N GLU A 33 -12.40 -13.30 -8.41
CA GLU A 33 -13.02 -14.54 -7.92
C GLU A 33 -12.37 -15.03 -6.62
N CYS A 34 -11.05 -14.94 -6.52
CA CYS A 34 -10.33 -15.24 -5.28
C CYS A 34 -10.77 -14.35 -4.11
N LEU A 35 -11.18 -13.11 -4.36
CA LEU A 35 -11.65 -12.18 -3.33
C LEU A 35 -13.11 -12.40 -2.91
N ARG A 36 -13.94 -13.06 -3.70
CA ARG A 36 -15.38 -13.25 -3.41
C ARG A 36 -15.67 -13.92 -2.05
N PRO A 37 -14.91 -14.95 -1.60
CA PRO A 37 -15.15 -15.59 -0.31
C PRO A 37 -15.00 -14.69 0.90
N ILE A 38 -14.30 -13.55 0.79
CA ILE A 38 -14.17 -12.55 1.87
C ILE A 38 -15.55 -12.19 2.47
N ALA A 39 -16.57 -12.07 1.63
CA ALA A 39 -17.92 -11.71 2.05
C ALA A 39 -18.69 -12.84 2.77
N ARG A 40 -18.06 -13.99 3.01
CA ARG A 40 -18.69 -15.16 3.65
C ARG A 40 -17.86 -15.71 4.81
N CYS A 41 -16.59 -15.30 4.93
CA CYS A 41 -15.68 -15.79 5.94
C CYS A 41 -15.54 -14.77 7.07
N ALA A 42 -15.40 -15.25 8.29
CA ALA A 42 -15.16 -14.39 9.45
C ALA A 42 -13.77 -13.76 9.40
N LEU A 43 -12.76 -14.52 8.92
CA LEU A 43 -11.39 -14.06 8.74
C LEU A 43 -10.89 -14.36 7.34
N THR A 44 -10.29 -13.38 6.72
CA THR A 44 -9.47 -13.56 5.51
C THR A 44 -8.04 -13.10 5.79
N THR A 45 -7.07 -13.95 5.54
CA THR A 45 -5.66 -13.60 5.57
C THR A 45 -5.12 -13.43 4.16
N VAL A 46 -4.41 -12.35 3.91
CA VAL A 46 -3.76 -12.06 2.63
C VAL A 46 -2.26 -12.00 2.86
N VAL A 47 -1.59 -13.12 2.57
CA VAL A 47 -0.17 -13.29 2.89
C VAL A 47 0.65 -13.41 1.62
N ALA A 48 1.42 -12.37 1.34
CA ALA A 48 2.36 -12.35 0.22
C ALA A 48 3.47 -11.35 0.50
N PRO A 49 4.65 -11.50 -0.09
CA PRO A 49 5.72 -10.53 -0.02
C PRO A 49 5.27 -9.13 -0.47
N MET A 50 6.13 -8.15 -0.28
CA MET A 50 5.91 -6.79 -0.75
C MET A 50 5.74 -6.77 -2.28
N GLY A 51 4.87 -5.86 -2.77
CA GLY A 51 4.72 -5.63 -4.21
C GLY A 51 3.82 -6.62 -4.96
N TYR A 52 3.18 -7.57 -4.27
CA TYR A 52 2.19 -8.48 -4.89
C TYR A 52 0.78 -7.87 -5.00
N GLY A 53 0.60 -6.60 -4.64
CA GLY A 53 -0.69 -5.91 -4.80
C GLY A 53 -1.74 -6.25 -3.75
N LYS A 54 -1.38 -6.79 -2.57
CA LYS A 54 -2.31 -7.12 -1.47
C LYS A 54 -3.28 -5.97 -1.17
N THR A 55 -2.72 -4.83 -0.80
CA THR A 55 -3.47 -3.62 -0.45
C THR A 55 -4.35 -3.14 -1.60
N THR A 56 -3.84 -3.19 -2.84
CA THR A 56 -4.57 -2.79 -4.04
C THR A 56 -5.76 -3.70 -4.30
N ALA A 57 -5.57 -5.03 -4.21
CA ALA A 57 -6.62 -6.01 -4.40
C ALA A 57 -7.73 -5.87 -3.35
N ILE A 58 -7.37 -5.72 -2.08
CA ILE A 58 -8.35 -5.55 -1.00
C ILE A 58 -9.07 -4.20 -1.12
N ASN A 59 -8.37 -3.11 -1.41
CA ASN A 59 -9.02 -1.80 -1.59
C ASN A 59 -9.99 -1.80 -2.78
N TRP A 60 -9.65 -2.48 -3.87
CA TRP A 60 -10.58 -2.70 -4.98
C TRP A 60 -11.83 -3.46 -4.53
N PHE A 61 -11.67 -4.58 -3.81
CA PHE A 61 -12.77 -5.36 -3.27
C PHE A 61 -13.68 -4.51 -2.36
N LEU A 62 -13.08 -3.77 -1.44
CA LEU A 62 -13.81 -2.89 -0.52
C LEU A 62 -14.58 -1.79 -1.26
N ALA A 63 -13.97 -1.18 -2.28
CA ALA A 63 -14.63 -0.19 -3.11
C ALA A 63 -15.84 -0.78 -3.84
N GLU A 64 -15.73 -2.00 -4.39
CA GLU A 64 -16.87 -2.68 -5.02
C GLU A 64 -17.98 -2.99 -4.02
N LYS A 65 -17.66 -3.44 -2.81
CA LYS A 65 -18.65 -3.78 -1.77
C LYS A 65 -19.36 -2.57 -1.17
N THR A 66 -18.67 -1.45 -1.07
CA THR A 66 -19.25 -0.20 -0.51
C THR A 66 -20.03 0.60 -1.54
N LYS A 67 -19.98 0.25 -2.82
CA LYS A 67 -20.84 0.84 -3.84
C LYS A 67 -22.32 0.60 -3.48
N GLY A 68 -23.09 1.65 -3.41
CA GLY A 68 -24.53 1.58 -3.09
C GLY A 68 -24.90 1.61 -1.61
N GLY A 69 -23.94 1.89 -0.70
CA GLY A 69 -24.19 2.20 0.71
C GLY A 69 -24.68 1.04 1.59
N LYS A 70 -24.61 -0.22 1.09
CA LYS A 70 -25.03 -1.41 1.85
C LYS A 70 -23.93 -2.02 2.71
N ALA A 71 -22.71 -1.52 2.62
CA ALA A 71 -21.57 -2.00 3.36
C ALA A 71 -20.68 -0.84 3.83
N VAL A 72 -19.99 -1.04 4.94
CA VAL A 72 -19.02 -0.12 5.52
C VAL A 72 -17.67 -0.78 5.56
N ALA A 73 -16.64 -0.08 5.08
CA ALA A 73 -15.25 -0.52 5.15
C ALA A 73 -14.50 0.28 6.21
N ILE A 74 -13.96 -0.41 7.21
CA ILE A 74 -13.15 0.16 8.29
C ILE A 74 -11.70 -0.21 8.01
N ARG A 75 -10.88 0.76 7.60
CA ARG A 75 -9.48 0.54 7.22
C ARG A 75 -8.55 0.97 8.32
N MET A 76 -7.74 0.04 8.79
CA MET A 76 -6.74 0.23 9.82
C MET A 76 -5.37 -0.10 9.22
N SER A 77 -4.45 0.84 9.26
CA SER A 77 -3.08 0.59 8.79
C SER A 77 -2.14 0.54 9.97
N ILE A 78 -1.28 -0.47 9.96
CA ILE A 78 -0.26 -0.64 10.98
C ILE A 78 1.02 0.02 10.46
N TYR A 79 1.55 0.98 11.22
CA TYR A 79 2.77 1.72 10.89
C TYR A 79 3.79 1.71 12.03
N SER A 80 3.50 0.98 13.11
CA SER A 80 4.37 0.84 14.28
C SER A 80 4.25 -0.55 14.86
N GLU A 81 5.31 -1.05 15.45
CA GLU A 81 5.32 -2.32 16.20
C GLU A 81 4.60 -2.24 17.58
N LYS A 82 4.17 -1.03 17.98
CA LYS A 82 3.58 -0.79 19.30
C LYS A 82 2.07 -0.96 19.28
N LEU A 83 1.55 -1.86 20.13
CA LEU A 83 0.11 -2.09 20.32
C LEU A 83 -0.74 -0.83 20.58
N PRO A 84 -0.31 0.13 21.41
CA PRO A 84 -1.08 1.36 21.62
C PRO A 84 -1.31 2.16 20.34
N MET A 85 -0.35 2.13 19.40
CA MET A 85 -0.49 2.83 18.12
C MET A 85 -1.49 2.12 17.21
N LEU A 86 -1.48 0.78 17.17
CA LEU A 86 -2.51 -0.01 16.49
C LEU A 86 -3.90 0.33 17.05
N TRP A 87 -4.02 0.35 18.38
CA TRP A 87 -5.32 0.58 19.01
C TRP A 87 -5.87 1.96 18.70
N ARG A 88 -5.02 2.98 18.73
CA ARG A 88 -5.39 4.34 18.34
C ARG A 88 -5.83 4.40 16.88
N SER A 89 -5.10 3.75 15.98
CA SER A 89 -5.48 3.65 14.57
C SER A 89 -6.85 2.97 14.41
N ALA A 90 -7.12 1.93 15.19
CA ALA A 90 -8.42 1.27 15.20
C ALA A 90 -9.54 2.20 15.71
N GLN A 91 -9.34 2.88 16.84
CA GLN A 91 -10.30 3.84 17.39
C GLN A 91 -10.64 4.94 16.36
N ASP A 92 -9.63 5.50 15.71
CA ASP A 92 -9.82 6.55 14.70
C ASP A 92 -10.58 6.01 13.47
N ALA A 93 -10.24 4.83 13.00
CA ALA A 93 -10.89 4.20 11.84
C ALA A 93 -12.37 3.87 12.13
N PHE A 94 -12.68 3.38 13.32
CA PHE A 94 -14.05 3.11 13.76
C PHE A 94 -14.87 4.39 13.91
N ARG A 95 -14.31 5.41 14.57
CA ARG A 95 -14.97 6.72 14.72
C ARG A 95 -15.27 7.33 13.36
N PHE A 96 -14.35 7.25 12.43
CA PHE A 96 -14.55 7.71 11.06
C PHE A 96 -15.68 6.99 10.36
N ALA A 97 -15.81 5.68 10.58
CA ALA A 97 -16.91 4.89 10.04
C ALA A 97 -18.27 5.17 10.75
N GLY A 98 -18.31 6.13 11.67
CA GLY A 98 -19.51 6.47 12.45
C GLY A 98 -19.79 5.52 13.62
N LEU A 99 -18.80 4.70 14.02
CA LEU A 99 -18.90 3.70 15.07
C LEU A 99 -17.96 4.08 16.24
N ASP A 100 -18.44 4.81 17.22
CA ASP A 100 -17.61 5.22 18.37
C ASP A 100 -17.61 4.18 19.50
N VAL A 101 -17.41 2.92 19.15
CA VAL A 101 -17.47 1.79 20.10
C VAL A 101 -16.15 1.49 20.80
N LEU A 102 -15.01 1.89 20.21
CA LEU A 102 -13.69 1.60 20.76
C LEU A 102 -13.11 2.72 21.63
N SER A 103 -13.67 3.91 21.59
CA SER A 103 -13.09 5.09 22.24
C SER A 103 -13.02 4.99 23.76
N ALA A 104 -13.91 4.20 24.37
CA ALA A 104 -13.96 3.98 25.82
C ALA A 104 -13.00 2.89 26.31
N PHE A 105 -12.28 2.22 25.43
CA PHE A 105 -11.46 1.06 25.78
C PHE A 105 -9.99 1.29 25.44
N ASP A 106 -9.12 0.81 26.31
CA ASP A 106 -7.72 0.57 25.97
C ASP A 106 -7.56 -0.78 25.25
N PHE A 107 -6.39 -1.03 24.65
CA PHE A 107 -6.12 -2.34 24.06
C PHE A 107 -6.30 -3.44 25.11
N PRO A 108 -7.17 -4.44 24.86
CA PRO A 108 -7.51 -5.43 25.87
C PRO A 108 -6.34 -6.37 26.14
N THR A 109 -5.78 -6.27 27.33
CA THR A 109 -4.63 -7.10 27.75
C THR A 109 -5.05 -8.43 28.39
N GLY A 110 -6.30 -8.54 28.87
CA GLY A 110 -6.85 -9.72 29.52
C GLY A 110 -8.12 -10.26 28.87
N GLU A 111 -8.56 -11.45 29.30
CA GLU A 111 -9.75 -12.11 28.75
C GLU A 111 -11.04 -11.34 28.99
N ALA A 112 -11.23 -10.83 30.20
CA ALA A 112 -12.42 -10.06 30.55
C ALA A 112 -12.53 -8.79 29.72
N ALA A 113 -11.43 -8.02 29.60
CA ALA A 113 -11.38 -6.81 28.79
C ALA A 113 -11.63 -7.11 27.31
N ALA A 114 -11.03 -8.17 26.77
CA ALA A 114 -11.25 -8.61 25.39
C ALA A 114 -12.71 -9.01 25.14
N THR A 115 -13.35 -9.66 26.10
CA THR A 115 -14.77 -10.06 26.01
C THR A 115 -15.67 -8.83 25.96
N LEU A 116 -15.44 -7.84 26.81
CA LEU A 116 -16.23 -6.59 26.81
C LEU A 116 -16.13 -5.84 25.47
N VAL A 117 -14.91 -5.69 24.95
CA VAL A 117 -14.70 -5.05 23.63
C VAL A 117 -15.41 -5.81 22.53
N LEU A 118 -15.36 -7.14 22.55
CA LEU A 118 -16.02 -7.98 21.54
C LEU A 118 -17.55 -7.91 21.64
N GLU A 119 -18.11 -7.84 22.83
CA GLU A 119 -19.56 -7.69 23.02
C GLU A 119 -20.05 -6.35 22.47
N GLU A 120 -19.31 -5.27 22.71
CA GLU A 120 -19.66 -3.95 22.15
C GLU A 120 -19.54 -3.93 20.62
N LEU A 121 -18.48 -4.52 20.05
CA LEU A 121 -18.33 -4.66 18.61
C LEU A 121 -19.48 -5.47 18.00
N CYS A 122 -19.80 -6.62 18.57
CA CYS A 122 -20.90 -7.46 18.08
C CYS A 122 -22.25 -6.72 18.16
N ARG A 123 -22.49 -5.96 19.23
CA ARG A 123 -23.69 -5.15 19.37
C ARG A 123 -23.77 -4.07 18.29
N ALA A 124 -22.67 -3.37 18.03
CA ALA A 124 -22.61 -2.34 17.01
C ALA A 124 -22.87 -2.89 15.61
N PHE A 125 -22.29 -4.04 15.28
CA PHE A 125 -22.47 -4.67 13.97
C PHE A 125 -23.85 -5.33 13.79
N SER A 126 -24.48 -5.77 14.87
CA SER A 126 -25.79 -6.43 14.81
C SER A 126 -26.96 -5.46 14.64
N SER A 127 -26.75 -4.15 14.71
CA SER A 127 -27.79 -3.12 14.71
C SER A 127 -28.49 -2.91 13.35
N GLY A 128 -28.21 -3.72 12.31
CA GLY A 128 -28.82 -3.53 10.99
C GLY A 128 -28.45 -4.60 9.97
N LYS A 129 -28.82 -4.33 8.70
CA LYS A 129 -28.49 -5.19 7.55
C LYS A 129 -27.18 -4.78 6.86
N THR A 130 -26.42 -3.88 7.43
CA THR A 130 -25.16 -3.37 6.89
C THR A 130 -24.07 -4.43 7.02
N ALA A 131 -23.33 -4.69 5.96
CA ALA A 131 -22.14 -5.51 6.02
C ALA A 131 -20.92 -4.66 6.44
N TYR A 132 -20.08 -5.20 7.31
CA TYR A 132 -18.88 -4.52 7.80
C TYR A 132 -17.63 -5.27 7.37
N TYR A 133 -16.70 -4.55 6.77
CA TYR A 133 -15.39 -5.08 6.38
C TYR A 133 -14.30 -4.35 7.14
N LEU A 134 -13.63 -5.06 8.05
CA LEU A 134 -12.51 -4.56 8.84
C LEU A 134 -11.21 -4.95 8.16
N PHE A 135 -10.45 -4.00 7.69
CA PHE A 135 -9.19 -4.26 6.99
C PHE A 135 -8.00 -3.78 7.80
N LEU A 136 -7.15 -4.73 8.22
CA LEU A 136 -5.84 -4.47 8.81
C LEU A 136 -4.77 -4.66 7.75
N ASP A 137 -4.08 -3.58 7.41
CA ASP A 137 -2.96 -3.63 6.47
C ASP A 137 -1.61 -3.60 7.21
N ASP A 138 -0.60 -4.20 6.57
CA ASP A 138 0.78 -4.28 7.07
C ASP A 138 0.94 -4.95 8.46
N PHE A 139 0.14 -5.98 8.75
CA PHE A 139 0.14 -6.67 10.04
C PHE A 139 1.50 -7.25 10.45
N HIS A 140 2.39 -7.55 9.50
CA HIS A 140 3.75 -8.02 9.75
C HIS A 140 4.63 -7.04 10.54
N LEU A 141 4.27 -5.76 10.60
CA LEU A 141 4.99 -4.77 11.40
C LEU A 141 4.74 -4.95 12.90
N LEU A 142 3.65 -5.60 13.26
CA LEU A 142 3.25 -5.82 14.64
C LEU A 142 3.72 -7.21 15.10
N ARG A 143 4.74 -7.24 15.94
CA ARG A 143 5.36 -8.51 16.43
C ARG A 143 4.78 -9.01 17.76
N ASP A 144 3.70 -8.41 18.22
CA ASP A 144 3.11 -8.71 19.52
C ASP A 144 2.07 -9.83 19.41
N GLU A 145 2.32 -10.95 20.07
CA GLU A 145 1.42 -12.11 20.09
C GLU A 145 0.02 -11.80 20.65
N ARG A 146 -0.11 -10.75 21.49
CA ARG A 146 -1.41 -10.32 22.00
C ARG A 146 -2.33 -9.85 20.87
N ALA A 147 -1.77 -9.23 19.82
CA ALA A 147 -2.53 -8.84 18.63
C ALA A 147 -3.04 -10.06 17.86
N VAL A 148 -2.21 -11.07 17.67
CA VAL A 148 -2.62 -12.32 17.00
C VAL A 148 -3.74 -13.00 17.79
N ARG A 149 -3.59 -13.12 19.13
CA ARG A 149 -4.64 -13.68 20.00
C ARG A 149 -5.94 -12.89 19.92
N PHE A 150 -5.84 -11.56 19.87
CA PHE A 150 -7.04 -10.70 19.76
C PHE A 150 -7.73 -10.89 18.40
N ILE A 151 -7.00 -10.95 17.29
CA ILE A 151 -7.54 -11.26 15.95
C ILE A 151 -8.25 -12.61 15.96
N CYS A 152 -7.64 -13.65 16.51
CA CYS A 152 -8.25 -14.98 16.59
C CYS A 152 -9.55 -14.96 17.41
N ARG A 153 -9.60 -14.20 18.50
CA ARG A 153 -10.81 -14.05 19.33
C ARG A 153 -11.92 -13.28 18.61
N ILE A 154 -11.57 -12.16 17.97
CA ILE A 154 -12.54 -11.41 17.16
C ILE A 154 -13.14 -12.31 16.11
N SER A 155 -12.32 -12.97 15.31
CA SER A 155 -12.76 -13.81 14.19
C SER A 155 -13.70 -14.94 14.61
N ALA A 156 -13.56 -15.43 15.85
CA ALA A 156 -14.42 -16.48 16.39
C ALA A 156 -15.82 -16.00 16.82
N ARG A 157 -16.00 -14.69 16.98
CA ARG A 157 -17.22 -14.11 17.57
C ARG A 157 -17.90 -13.06 16.70
N LEU A 158 -17.27 -12.65 15.58
CA LEU A 158 -17.90 -11.71 14.64
C LEU A 158 -19.25 -12.25 14.17
N PRO A 159 -20.28 -11.40 14.09
CA PRO A 159 -21.53 -11.76 13.45
C PRO A 159 -21.36 -11.99 11.94
N GLU A 160 -22.31 -12.69 11.32
CA GLU A 160 -22.23 -13.09 9.90
C GLU A 160 -22.07 -11.93 8.91
N ASN A 161 -22.46 -10.74 9.30
CA ASN A 161 -22.35 -9.52 8.49
C ASN A 161 -21.04 -8.74 8.72
N ALA A 162 -20.10 -9.26 9.53
CA ALA A 162 -18.83 -8.62 9.80
C ALA A 162 -17.65 -9.53 9.42
N HIS A 163 -16.73 -9.00 8.64
CA HIS A 163 -15.64 -9.73 8.03
C HIS A 163 -14.31 -9.06 8.33
N LEU A 164 -13.37 -9.79 8.91
CA LEU A 164 -12.02 -9.30 9.19
C LEU A 164 -11.06 -9.72 8.08
N ILE A 165 -10.32 -8.77 7.55
CA ILE A 165 -9.31 -8.96 6.51
C ILE A 165 -7.97 -8.51 7.07
N VAL A 166 -6.97 -9.37 7.03
CA VAL A 166 -5.62 -9.06 7.55
C VAL A 166 -4.59 -9.31 6.47
N ALA A 167 -3.92 -8.24 6.04
CA ALA A 167 -2.81 -8.32 5.09
C ALA A 167 -1.47 -8.33 5.83
N SER A 168 -0.62 -9.28 5.48
CA SER A 168 0.70 -9.47 6.08
C SER A 168 1.73 -9.88 5.03
N ARG A 169 3.02 -9.73 5.33
CA ARG A 169 4.08 -10.34 4.52
C ARG A 169 4.31 -11.79 4.90
N ASP A 170 4.20 -12.09 6.19
CA ASP A 170 4.49 -13.38 6.75
C ASP A 170 3.23 -14.03 7.31
N ARG A 171 3.24 -15.35 7.37
CA ARG A 171 2.19 -16.12 8.06
C ARG A 171 2.23 -15.82 9.54
N PHE A 172 1.11 -15.49 10.13
CA PHE A 172 0.99 -15.11 11.54
C PHE A 172 -0.01 -15.96 12.33
N LEU A 173 -0.91 -16.69 11.64
CA LEU A 173 -1.88 -17.54 12.33
C LEU A 173 -1.23 -18.83 12.80
N PRO A 174 -1.42 -19.21 14.10
CA PRO A 174 -1.04 -20.53 14.59
C PRO A 174 -1.82 -21.65 13.89
N ALA A 175 -1.20 -22.80 13.69
CA ALA A 175 -1.82 -23.95 13.03
C ALA A 175 -3.14 -24.38 13.70
N GLY A 176 -3.22 -24.35 15.03
CA GLY A 176 -4.43 -24.68 15.78
C GLY A 176 -5.60 -23.74 15.48
N GLU A 177 -5.32 -22.45 15.24
CA GLU A 177 -6.34 -21.47 14.89
C GLU A 177 -6.86 -21.67 13.46
N ILE A 178 -5.99 -22.08 12.54
CA ILE A 178 -6.39 -22.42 11.16
C ILE A 178 -7.38 -23.58 11.20
N VAL A 179 -7.11 -24.61 11.97
CA VAL A 179 -8.00 -25.75 12.14
C VAL A 179 -9.33 -25.34 12.81
N ARG A 180 -9.25 -24.53 13.86
CA ARG A 180 -10.42 -24.07 14.61
C ARG A 180 -11.38 -23.20 13.77
N LEU A 181 -10.85 -22.32 12.94
CA LEU A 181 -11.66 -21.47 12.06
C LEU A 181 -12.27 -22.25 10.88
N GLY A 182 -11.56 -23.28 10.39
CA GLY A 182 -12.05 -24.13 9.33
C GLY A 182 -12.61 -23.38 8.14
N GLY A 183 -13.88 -23.62 7.78
CA GLY A 183 -14.55 -22.95 6.66
C GLY A 183 -14.81 -21.46 6.83
N ASN A 184 -14.64 -20.91 8.04
CA ASN A 184 -14.74 -19.47 8.32
C ASN A 184 -13.43 -18.70 8.07
N LEU A 185 -12.35 -19.40 7.67
CA LEU A 185 -11.08 -18.82 7.29
C LEU A 185 -10.89 -18.90 5.77
N HIS A 186 -10.61 -17.77 5.17
CA HIS A 186 -10.15 -17.69 3.78
C HIS A 186 -8.68 -17.25 3.74
N GLN A 187 -7.86 -17.99 2.99
CA GLN A 187 -6.43 -17.73 2.89
C GLN A 187 -6.05 -17.38 1.44
N ILE A 188 -5.55 -16.19 1.24
CA ILE A 188 -5.05 -15.70 -0.03
C ILE A 188 -3.53 -15.63 0.08
N GLY A 189 -2.82 -16.43 -0.70
CA GLY A 189 -1.38 -16.45 -0.78
C GLY A 189 -0.84 -15.70 -2.00
N MET A 190 0.47 -15.68 -2.11
CA MET A 190 1.21 -15.11 -3.23
C MET A 190 0.77 -15.69 -4.57
N GLU A 191 0.51 -16.98 -4.63
CA GLU A 191 0.09 -17.73 -5.81
C GLU A 191 -1.23 -17.24 -6.40
N HIS A 192 -2.10 -16.65 -5.57
CA HIS A 192 -3.38 -16.07 -5.99
C HIS A 192 -3.22 -14.66 -6.56
N LEU A 193 -2.18 -13.94 -6.15
CA LEU A 193 -1.97 -12.53 -6.50
C LEU A 193 -1.01 -12.31 -7.66
N ARG A 194 -0.07 -13.24 -7.90
CA ARG A 194 0.87 -13.15 -9.01
C ARG A 194 0.14 -13.16 -10.35
N LEU A 195 0.62 -12.37 -11.30
CA LEU A 195 0.10 -12.39 -12.66
C LEU A 195 0.56 -13.65 -13.40
N ASN A 196 -0.36 -14.24 -14.15
CA ASN A 196 -0.04 -15.27 -15.14
C ASN A 196 0.25 -14.64 -16.50
N HIS A 197 0.59 -15.46 -17.49
CA HIS A 197 0.95 -15.01 -18.83
C HIS A 197 -0.14 -14.16 -19.51
N THR A 198 -1.39 -14.64 -19.48
CA THR A 198 -2.54 -13.94 -20.09
C THR A 198 -2.81 -12.62 -19.40
N GLU A 199 -2.76 -12.61 -18.06
CA GLU A 199 -2.97 -11.41 -17.23
C GLU A 199 -1.87 -10.38 -17.47
N LEU A 200 -0.60 -10.84 -17.61
CA LEU A 200 0.52 -9.98 -17.94
C LEU A 200 0.33 -9.31 -19.32
N ALA A 201 -0.10 -10.07 -20.34
CA ALA A 201 -0.37 -9.52 -21.66
C ALA A 201 -1.44 -8.44 -21.64
N VAL A 202 -2.55 -8.70 -20.92
CA VAL A 202 -3.63 -7.71 -20.76
C VAL A 202 -3.14 -6.48 -19.99
N TYR A 203 -2.36 -6.67 -18.94
CA TYR A 203 -1.82 -5.55 -18.15
C TYR A 203 -0.83 -4.71 -18.97
N ALA A 204 0.11 -5.34 -19.69
CA ALA A 204 1.06 -4.66 -20.56
C ALA A 204 0.34 -3.82 -21.62
N HIS A 205 -0.68 -4.39 -22.28
CA HIS A 205 -1.49 -3.67 -23.26
C HIS A 205 -2.22 -2.46 -22.64
N ARG A 206 -2.78 -2.60 -21.45
CA ARG A 206 -3.41 -1.47 -20.71
C ARG A 206 -2.40 -0.36 -20.37
N CYS A 207 -1.16 -0.72 -20.09
CA CYS A 207 -0.06 0.22 -19.88
C CYS A 207 0.43 0.87 -21.18
N GLY A 208 -0.09 0.47 -22.34
CA GLY A 208 0.35 0.97 -23.66
C GLY A 208 1.64 0.32 -24.16
N ALA A 209 2.05 -0.80 -23.55
CA ALA A 209 3.20 -1.58 -23.99
C ALA A 209 2.74 -2.77 -24.84
N GLU A 210 3.18 -2.80 -26.10
CA GLU A 210 2.99 -3.96 -26.98
C GLU A 210 4.23 -4.83 -26.91
N LEU A 211 4.11 -5.96 -26.21
CA LEU A 211 5.18 -6.94 -26.05
C LEU A 211 5.00 -8.11 -27.01
N SER A 212 6.10 -8.58 -27.60
CA SER A 212 6.10 -9.85 -28.32
C SER A 212 5.93 -11.01 -27.34
N GLU A 213 5.55 -12.18 -27.84
CA GLU A 213 5.42 -13.40 -27.05
C GLU A 213 6.73 -13.72 -26.28
N GLN A 214 7.87 -13.61 -26.95
CA GLN A 214 9.18 -13.79 -26.31
C GLN A 214 9.46 -12.80 -25.18
N GLN A 215 9.04 -11.54 -25.34
CA GLN A 215 9.20 -10.51 -24.30
C GLN A 215 8.27 -10.78 -23.12
N LEU A 216 7.04 -11.22 -23.36
CA LEU A 216 6.09 -11.61 -22.32
C LEU A 216 6.62 -12.79 -21.49
N GLU A 217 7.11 -13.84 -22.15
CA GLU A 217 7.71 -14.98 -21.47
C GLU A 217 8.97 -14.61 -20.69
N ALA A 218 9.84 -13.78 -21.25
CA ALA A 218 11.04 -13.31 -20.57
C ALA A 218 10.69 -12.47 -19.32
N LEU A 219 9.74 -11.56 -19.47
CA LEU A 219 9.28 -10.73 -18.36
C LEU A 219 8.59 -11.56 -17.28
N LEU A 220 7.77 -12.53 -17.64
CA LEU A 220 7.11 -13.41 -16.69
C LEU A 220 8.12 -14.27 -15.92
N ARG A 221 9.12 -14.82 -16.60
CA ARG A 221 10.20 -15.60 -15.97
C ARG A 221 11.03 -14.77 -15.01
N SER A 222 11.44 -13.57 -15.41
CA SER A 222 12.28 -12.69 -14.58
C SER A 222 11.54 -12.11 -13.39
N SER A 223 10.24 -11.87 -13.51
CA SER A 223 9.40 -11.30 -12.45
C SER A 223 8.67 -12.34 -11.61
N GLU A 224 8.62 -13.61 -12.08
CA GLU A 224 7.79 -14.67 -11.45
C GLU A 224 6.32 -14.28 -11.24
N GLY A 225 5.82 -13.35 -12.06
CA GLY A 225 4.48 -12.80 -11.93
C GLY A 225 4.33 -11.74 -10.82
N TRP A 226 5.44 -11.30 -10.24
CA TRP A 226 5.45 -10.26 -9.22
C TRP A 226 5.07 -8.90 -9.81
N PHE A 227 3.92 -8.37 -9.37
CA PHE A 227 3.31 -7.18 -9.95
C PHE A 227 4.24 -5.95 -9.95
N SER A 228 4.95 -5.69 -8.86
CA SER A 228 5.86 -4.54 -8.79
C SER A 228 7.04 -4.66 -9.75
N ALA A 229 7.59 -5.85 -9.91
CA ALA A 229 8.67 -6.08 -10.88
C ALA A 229 8.16 -5.89 -12.32
N ILE A 230 6.98 -6.41 -12.64
CA ILE A 230 6.33 -6.22 -13.94
C ILE A 230 6.10 -4.73 -14.21
N TYR A 231 5.51 -4.02 -13.25
CA TYR A 231 5.26 -2.59 -13.36
C TYR A 231 6.53 -1.79 -13.65
N LEU A 232 7.61 -2.05 -12.89
CA LEU A 232 8.88 -1.35 -13.07
C LEU A 232 9.54 -1.66 -14.41
N ASN A 233 9.49 -2.93 -14.85
CA ASN A 233 9.99 -3.33 -16.15
C ASN A 233 9.23 -2.65 -17.30
N LEU A 234 7.90 -2.63 -17.25
CA LEU A 234 7.07 -1.96 -18.26
C LEU A 234 7.32 -0.45 -18.29
N ARG A 235 7.51 0.16 -17.13
CA ARG A 235 7.85 1.57 -17.03
C ARG A 235 9.23 1.86 -17.62
N ALA A 236 10.24 1.07 -17.29
CA ALA A 236 11.58 1.20 -17.88
C ALA A 236 11.57 1.00 -19.41
N LEU A 237 10.77 0.04 -19.91
CA LEU A 237 10.55 -0.14 -21.34
C LEU A 237 9.96 1.13 -21.97
N SER A 238 8.96 1.72 -21.35
CA SER A 238 8.34 2.96 -21.85
C SER A 238 9.30 4.16 -21.86
N GLU A 239 10.16 4.27 -20.86
CA GLU A 239 11.09 5.40 -20.71
C GLU A 239 12.38 5.22 -21.53
N ARG A 240 12.91 4.00 -21.61
CA ARG A 240 14.22 3.68 -22.18
C ARG A 240 14.17 2.89 -23.50
N GLY A 241 12.99 2.44 -23.90
CA GLY A 241 12.79 1.62 -25.11
C GLY A 241 13.28 0.18 -25.01
N ARG A 242 13.75 -0.27 -23.84
CA ARG A 242 14.21 -1.66 -23.59
C ARG A 242 13.85 -2.13 -22.19
N LEU A 243 13.66 -3.43 -22.03
CA LEU A 243 13.50 -4.06 -20.72
C LEU A 243 14.86 -4.05 -19.99
N PRO A 244 14.86 -3.84 -18.65
CA PRO A 244 16.07 -3.99 -17.82
C PRO A 244 16.61 -5.42 -17.82
N ASP A 245 17.89 -5.57 -17.52
CA ASP A 245 18.50 -6.88 -17.35
C ASP A 245 17.99 -7.60 -16.10
N ALA A 246 17.81 -8.92 -16.15
CA ALA A 246 17.15 -9.73 -15.12
C ALA A 246 17.90 -9.82 -13.76
N SER A 247 19.12 -9.29 -13.67
CA SER A 247 19.99 -9.38 -12.48
C SER A 247 19.92 -8.17 -11.53
N SER A 248 19.11 -7.15 -11.85
CA SER A 248 19.04 -5.94 -11.06
C SER A 248 18.20 -6.15 -9.77
N ASP A 249 18.71 -5.67 -8.63
CA ASP A 249 17.93 -5.59 -7.40
C ASP A 249 16.67 -4.73 -7.63
N ILE A 250 15.52 -5.21 -7.21
CA ILE A 250 14.24 -4.53 -7.39
C ILE A 250 14.24 -3.11 -6.79
N PHE A 251 14.97 -2.88 -5.71
CA PHE A 251 15.09 -1.55 -5.09
C PHE A 251 15.96 -0.63 -5.92
N GLU A 252 17.03 -1.16 -6.55
CA GLU A 252 17.85 -0.40 -7.49
C GLU A 252 17.04 -0.04 -8.73
N MET A 253 16.29 -1.01 -9.28
CA MET A 253 15.39 -0.76 -10.40
C MET A 253 14.33 0.28 -10.06
N PHE A 254 13.72 0.18 -8.88
CA PHE A 254 12.73 1.15 -8.41
C PHE A 254 13.34 2.53 -8.26
N THR A 255 14.50 2.62 -7.61
CA THR A 255 15.22 3.89 -7.42
C THR A 255 15.58 4.51 -8.76
N ALA A 256 16.14 3.72 -9.68
CA ALA A 256 16.52 4.16 -11.02
C ALA A 256 15.33 4.60 -11.88
N ALA A 257 14.16 3.96 -11.72
CA ALA A 257 12.96 4.29 -12.49
C ALA A 257 12.14 5.43 -11.88
N MET A 258 12.11 5.55 -10.55
CA MET A 258 11.16 6.43 -9.85
C MET A 258 11.82 7.63 -9.18
N ILE A 259 13.05 7.50 -8.70
CA ILE A 259 13.72 8.55 -7.90
C ILE A 259 14.80 9.25 -8.71
N ASP A 260 15.72 8.50 -9.31
CA ASP A 260 16.89 9.09 -10.00
C ASP A 260 16.54 10.01 -11.18
N PRO A 261 15.44 9.82 -11.95
CA PRO A 261 15.07 10.76 -13.00
C PRO A 261 14.53 12.11 -12.50
N LEU A 262 14.22 12.20 -11.20
CA LEU A 262 13.68 13.42 -10.62
C LEU A 262 14.77 14.49 -10.43
N PRO A 263 14.43 15.79 -10.44
CA PRO A 263 15.34 16.85 -10.06
C PRO A 263 15.90 16.64 -8.64
N PRO A 264 17.15 17.07 -8.35
CA PRO A 264 17.79 16.85 -7.05
C PRO A 264 16.96 17.26 -5.84
N GLY A 265 16.27 18.41 -5.90
CA GLY A 265 15.39 18.87 -4.81
C GLY A 265 14.19 17.94 -4.55
N ARG A 266 13.67 17.26 -5.60
CA ARG A 266 12.60 16.26 -5.44
C ARG A 266 13.16 14.95 -4.92
N GLN A 267 14.34 14.53 -5.34
CA GLN A 267 15.00 13.33 -4.78
C GLN A 267 15.24 13.50 -3.28
N GLU A 268 15.74 14.66 -2.86
CA GLU A 268 15.99 14.99 -1.45
C GLU A 268 14.68 15.05 -0.66
N PHE A 269 13.61 15.67 -1.22
CA PHE A 269 12.28 15.68 -0.62
C PHE A 269 11.78 14.25 -0.32
N LEU A 270 11.87 13.35 -1.30
CA LEU A 270 11.46 11.95 -1.12
C LEU A 270 12.31 11.26 -0.06
N ALA A 271 13.63 11.45 -0.10
CA ALA A 271 14.56 10.86 0.86
C ALA A 271 14.23 11.30 2.29
N VAL A 272 14.00 12.57 2.50
CA VAL A 272 13.70 13.16 3.80
C VAL A 272 12.32 12.75 4.30
N MET A 273 11.28 12.89 3.47
CA MET A 273 9.91 12.56 3.89
C MET A 273 9.68 11.05 4.06
N GLY A 274 10.54 10.21 3.51
CA GLY A 274 10.58 8.77 3.79
C GLY A 274 10.88 8.41 5.24
N LEU A 275 11.41 9.33 6.04
CA LEU A 275 11.63 9.14 7.48
C LEU A 275 10.33 9.13 8.28
N ALA A 276 9.30 9.83 7.80
CA ALA A 276 7.98 9.86 8.43
C ALA A 276 7.12 8.66 8.02
N ASP A 277 6.32 8.14 8.94
CA ASP A 277 5.32 7.13 8.62
C ASP A 277 4.14 7.76 7.88
N GLU A 278 3.73 8.94 8.32
CA GLU A 278 2.71 9.79 7.71
C GLU A 278 3.14 11.25 7.84
N PHE A 279 2.76 12.06 6.88
CA PHE A 279 3.09 13.49 6.91
C PHE A 279 1.96 14.35 6.34
N THR A 280 1.89 15.59 6.79
CA THR A 280 1.05 16.64 6.20
C THR A 280 1.90 17.53 5.28
N ALA A 281 1.25 18.29 4.41
CA ALA A 281 1.95 19.29 3.61
C ALA A 281 2.67 20.33 4.49
N GLU A 282 2.07 20.67 5.62
CA GLU A 282 2.64 21.60 6.61
C GLU A 282 3.93 21.03 7.23
N MET A 283 3.88 19.75 7.67
CA MET A 283 5.07 19.06 8.17
C MET A 283 6.17 18.99 7.11
N ALA A 284 5.82 18.65 5.88
CA ALA A 284 6.77 18.55 4.79
C ALA A 284 7.43 19.91 4.48
N ARG A 285 6.66 21.00 4.44
CA ARG A 285 7.20 22.36 4.28
C ARG A 285 8.17 22.73 5.41
N PHE A 286 7.79 22.42 6.64
CA PHE A 286 8.64 22.74 7.82
C PHE A 286 9.95 21.94 7.81
N VAL A 287 9.89 20.64 7.55
CA VAL A 287 11.07 19.76 7.62
C VAL A 287 12.00 19.98 6.44
N THR A 288 11.47 20.07 5.21
CA THR A 288 12.29 20.15 4.00
C THR A 288 12.72 21.59 3.64
N GLU A 289 11.96 22.59 4.11
CA GLU A 289 12.11 24.00 3.69
C GLU A 289 12.12 24.16 2.17
N ASN A 290 11.50 23.23 1.46
CA ASN A 290 11.48 23.24 -0.01
C ASN A 290 10.26 24.06 -0.49
N PRO A 291 10.47 25.14 -1.27
CA PRO A 291 9.37 25.96 -1.77
C PRO A 291 8.43 25.22 -2.73
N GLU A 292 8.88 24.14 -3.35
CA GLU A 292 8.08 23.32 -4.28
C GLU A 292 7.29 22.19 -3.57
N THR A 293 7.27 22.14 -2.25
CA THR A 293 6.67 21.04 -1.47
C THR A 293 5.26 20.70 -1.93
N ASP A 294 4.38 21.69 -2.09
CA ASP A 294 2.99 21.46 -2.47
C ASP A 294 2.88 20.92 -3.90
N ALA A 295 3.68 21.44 -4.83
CA ALA A 295 3.74 20.95 -6.20
C ALA A 295 4.27 19.50 -6.25
N ILE A 296 5.30 19.18 -5.47
CA ILE A 296 5.84 17.82 -5.38
C ILE A 296 4.80 16.86 -4.85
N ILE A 297 4.09 17.19 -3.77
CA ILE A 297 3.05 16.33 -3.19
C ILE A 297 1.91 16.14 -4.18
N GLN A 298 1.48 17.19 -4.86
CA GLN A 298 0.44 17.11 -5.88
C GLN A 298 0.84 16.20 -7.03
N ASP A 299 2.04 16.37 -7.58
CA ASP A 299 2.55 15.54 -8.68
C ASP A 299 2.64 14.07 -8.28
N LEU A 300 3.21 13.79 -7.10
CA LEU A 300 3.34 12.42 -6.59
C LEU A 300 1.97 11.75 -6.38
N THR A 301 0.99 12.51 -5.90
CA THR A 301 -0.37 12.00 -5.67
C THR A 301 -1.12 11.78 -6.99
N CYS A 302 -1.02 12.73 -7.92
CA CYS A 302 -1.67 12.63 -9.24
C CYS A 302 -1.08 11.50 -10.09
N GLN A 303 0.21 11.23 -9.96
CA GLN A 303 0.87 10.14 -10.68
C GLN A 303 0.63 8.76 -10.04
N ASN A 304 -0.09 8.67 -8.93
CA ASN A 304 -0.21 7.46 -8.09
C ASN A 304 1.15 6.82 -7.80
N ALA A 305 2.16 7.64 -7.68
CA ALA A 305 3.54 7.22 -7.61
C ALA A 305 3.89 6.77 -6.19
N PHE A 306 3.23 5.72 -5.71
CA PHE A 306 3.55 5.14 -4.42
C PHE A 306 3.37 6.09 -3.21
N VAL A 307 2.57 7.15 -3.41
CA VAL A 307 2.11 8.08 -2.36
C VAL A 307 0.60 8.05 -2.32
N THR A 308 0.05 7.81 -1.16
CA THR A 308 -1.40 7.75 -0.94
C THR A 308 -1.83 8.87 0.00
N ARG A 309 -2.84 9.62 -0.39
CA ARG A 309 -3.55 10.52 0.53
C ARG A 309 -4.51 9.68 1.36
N LEU A 310 -4.46 9.83 2.67
CA LEU A 310 -5.37 9.14 3.58
C LEU A 310 -6.77 9.77 3.51
N PRO A 311 -7.85 8.95 3.44
CA PRO A 311 -9.19 9.42 3.09
C PRO A 311 -9.73 10.53 3.98
N ASP A 312 -9.35 10.57 5.24
CA ASP A 312 -9.99 11.35 6.31
C ASP A 312 -9.13 12.44 6.88
N SER A 313 -7.97 12.63 6.27
CA SER A 313 -7.01 13.58 6.76
C SER A 313 -6.27 14.22 5.60
N GLN A 314 -5.68 15.37 5.86
CA GLN A 314 -4.73 15.97 4.91
C GLN A 314 -3.35 15.31 5.03
N ARG A 315 -3.30 14.03 5.42
CA ARG A 315 -2.08 13.25 5.60
C ARG A 315 -1.78 12.41 4.37
N TYR A 316 -0.49 12.22 4.13
CA TYR A 316 0.06 11.42 3.05
C TYR A 316 0.93 10.31 3.64
N ARG A 317 1.00 9.19 2.92
CA ARG A 317 1.85 8.07 3.26
C ARG A 317 2.54 7.55 2.02
N PHE A 318 3.82 7.24 2.14
CA PHE A 318 4.52 6.52 1.10
C PHE A 318 4.16 5.03 1.12
N HIS A 319 3.97 4.48 -0.08
CA HIS A 319 3.96 3.03 -0.22
C HIS A 319 5.31 2.47 0.27
N HIS A 320 5.26 1.27 0.81
CA HIS A 320 6.43 0.67 1.46
C HIS A 320 7.68 0.61 0.56
N MET A 321 7.51 0.30 -0.74
CA MET A 321 8.62 0.34 -1.71
C MET A 321 9.27 1.72 -1.79
N MET A 322 8.46 2.77 -1.94
CA MET A 322 8.96 4.15 -1.99
C MET A 322 9.66 4.52 -0.70
N LYS A 323 9.08 4.15 0.44
CA LYS A 323 9.67 4.42 1.76
C LYS A 323 11.03 3.76 1.91
N GLU A 324 11.17 2.49 1.54
CA GLU A 324 12.45 1.76 1.63
C GLU A 324 13.52 2.39 0.71
N CYS A 325 13.16 2.72 -0.53
CA CYS A 325 14.09 3.40 -1.45
C CYS A 325 14.45 4.81 -0.98
N ALA A 326 13.49 5.54 -0.43
CA ALA A 326 13.71 6.87 0.16
C ALA A 326 14.67 6.80 1.36
N LEU A 327 14.51 5.81 2.24
CA LEU A 327 15.42 5.58 3.37
C LEU A 327 16.84 5.24 2.92
N ARG A 328 17.00 4.41 1.87
CA ARG A 328 18.30 4.11 1.28
C ARG A 328 18.93 5.39 0.70
N LYS A 329 18.16 6.19 -0.02
CA LYS A 329 18.62 7.47 -0.57
C LYS A 329 19.01 8.45 0.53
N PHE A 330 18.24 8.55 1.63
CA PHE A 330 18.55 9.39 2.78
C PHE A 330 19.93 9.07 3.39
N ARG A 331 20.26 7.78 3.50
CA ARG A 331 21.57 7.34 4.01
C ARG A 331 22.75 7.75 3.13
N THR A 332 22.50 8.13 1.87
CA THR A 332 23.54 8.65 0.96
C THR A 332 23.72 10.17 1.06
N LEU A 333 22.85 10.86 1.78
CA LEU A 333 23.03 12.30 2.03
C LEU A 333 24.22 12.56 2.96
N PRO A 334 24.86 13.74 2.87
CA PRO A 334 25.91 14.13 3.82
C PRO A 334 25.43 14.03 5.27
N GLU A 335 26.27 13.52 6.16
CA GLU A 335 25.94 13.31 7.57
C GLU A 335 25.38 14.57 8.23
N GLN A 336 25.97 15.73 7.96
CA GLN A 336 25.48 17.02 8.45
C GLN A 336 24.03 17.31 8.02
N SER A 337 23.67 16.95 6.78
CA SER A 337 22.30 17.10 6.29
C SER A 337 21.35 16.13 7.01
N GLN A 338 21.78 14.89 7.22
CA GLN A 338 20.97 13.90 7.95
C GLN A 338 20.69 14.38 9.38
N ILE A 339 21.69 14.88 10.09
CA ILE A 339 21.54 15.45 11.43
C ILE A 339 20.56 16.63 11.43
N CYS A 340 20.71 17.54 10.45
CA CYS A 340 19.82 18.70 10.32
C CYS A 340 18.35 18.27 10.16
N TYR A 341 18.07 17.31 9.28
CA TYR A 341 16.71 16.82 9.07
C TYR A 341 16.15 16.12 10.29
N TRP A 342 16.92 15.28 10.99
CA TRP A 342 16.47 14.67 12.23
C TRP A 342 16.12 15.69 13.31
N ASN A 343 16.90 16.76 13.43
CA ASN A 343 16.60 17.86 14.36
C ASN A 343 15.29 18.58 13.99
N ARG A 344 15.04 18.81 12.69
CA ARG A 344 13.79 19.43 12.23
C ARG A 344 12.58 18.52 12.51
N PHE A 345 12.70 17.21 12.30
CA PHE A 345 11.66 16.26 12.70
C PHE A 345 11.42 16.31 14.22
N GLY A 346 12.47 16.33 15.03
CA GLY A 346 12.37 16.46 16.47
C GLY A 346 11.63 17.72 16.89
N SER A 347 11.98 18.85 16.29
CA SER A 347 11.32 20.15 16.55
C SER A 347 9.85 20.13 16.13
N TRP A 348 9.54 19.56 14.96
CA TRP A 348 8.15 19.41 14.52
C TRP A 348 7.33 18.58 15.50
N TYR A 349 7.78 17.37 15.81
CA TYR A 349 7.07 16.48 16.73
C TYR A 349 6.93 17.07 18.13
N GLY A 350 7.96 17.77 18.61
CA GLY A 350 7.92 18.49 19.89
C GLY A 350 6.84 19.56 19.91
N ALA A 351 6.74 20.37 18.86
CA ALA A 351 5.71 21.42 18.72
C ALA A 351 4.29 20.84 18.65
N GLN A 352 4.13 19.61 18.14
CA GLN A 352 2.84 18.91 18.09
C GLN A 352 2.53 18.10 19.36
N GLY A 353 3.35 18.18 20.40
CA GLY A 353 3.18 17.41 21.65
C GLY A 353 3.48 15.91 21.50
N GLN A 354 4.09 15.49 20.42
CA GLN A 354 4.45 14.09 20.14
C GLN A 354 5.87 13.77 20.67
N TYR A 355 6.03 13.86 21.99
CA TYR A 355 7.36 13.82 22.63
C TYR A 355 8.14 12.53 22.40
N LEU A 356 7.48 11.37 22.29
CA LEU A 356 8.18 10.11 22.00
C LEU A 356 8.78 10.09 20.60
N HIS A 357 8.11 10.66 19.61
CA HIS A 357 8.62 10.80 18.26
C HIS A 357 9.76 11.85 18.22
N ALA A 358 9.61 12.96 18.97
CA ALA A 358 10.62 13.98 19.09
C ALA A 358 11.91 13.42 19.68
N LEU A 359 11.84 12.69 20.79
CA LEU A 359 12.99 12.02 21.42
C LEU A 359 13.66 11.02 20.47
N GLY A 360 12.85 10.22 19.73
CA GLY A 360 13.39 9.30 18.74
C GLY A 360 14.13 9.99 17.59
N ALA A 361 13.67 11.15 17.16
CA ALA A 361 14.32 11.95 16.13
C ALA A 361 15.61 12.59 16.63
N TYR A 362 15.59 13.22 17.81
CA TYR A 362 16.77 13.81 18.43
C TYR A 362 17.84 12.77 18.77
N GLY A 363 17.44 11.58 19.24
CA GLY A 363 18.39 10.49 19.47
C GLY A 363 19.14 10.05 18.22
N ARG A 364 18.48 10.11 17.04
CA ARG A 364 19.11 9.81 15.74
C ARG A 364 19.99 10.94 15.21
N SER A 365 19.80 12.16 15.65
CA SER A 365 20.68 13.29 15.32
C SER A 365 21.90 13.38 16.24
N GLY A 366 21.98 12.54 17.29
CA GLY A 366 23.04 12.65 18.30
C GLY A 366 22.79 13.75 19.36
N ASN A 367 21.63 14.39 19.35
CA ASN A 367 21.19 15.35 20.35
C ASN A 367 20.28 14.61 21.35
N SER A 368 20.88 14.18 22.47
CA SER A 368 20.16 13.56 23.60
C SER A 368 19.82 14.60 24.67
#